data_fb864a98997574744f36bc6e198d1750
#
_entry.id   fb864a98997574744f36bc6e198d1750
#
_cell.length_a   1.000
_cell.length_b   1.000
_cell.length_c   1.000
_cell.angle_alpha   90.00
_cell.angle_beta   90.00
_cell.angle_gamma   90.00
#
_symmetry.space_group_name_H-M   'P 1'
#
loop_
_entity.id
_entity.type
_entity.pdbx_description
1 polymer ?
#
loop_
_entity_poly.entity_id
_entity_poly.type
_entity_poly.pdbx_seq_one_letter_code
_entity_poly.pdbx_strand_id
1 'polypeptide(L)'
;MTREQLKERVRRLPMQPGVYMHKDKTGKVIYVGKAKLLRNRVSNYFQPPERLNAKTRQLVSHIDDFDIIVTDSEFEALVLENSMIKKYKPKYNILLKDDKGYPYVRLDTTLPYPDFKIVSKPAHDGARYFGPYMGRGAARRAIDTIGEALHLKSCARSFPRDIGKDRPCLNLHLGRCCAPCTGKVSPEEYHALIEQAISLFEGDAKKLERELTEKMNEAAEELQFERAAVLRDRLRAIQKLGTKQHVVAGAFAELDVIAFVQGQTRACVCVLHYSGGTLQDKEYTFFHVTESDPAEVLSSFIKQYYAQRNAVAKTVLLSHEIEEQDAVSEYLSSIAERKVELAVPQRGERRVLTRLAEKNAFEEIERREKQSERRHKSLELLQNVTGMAALPLRLEAYDISNFAGQDTVGSMIVFVEGQPKKSDYRKFKIACAANGQDDYASMREMLTRRVQRYVDGDEKFAPLPNAFMIDGGLGHVHVCKEVLDSFGLSVPCFGMVKDDRHRTRALVAPDGREFGISATPALFALIGRMQEEVHRFAIEYNRKLGGKKVRGSTLDKIPGVGDKRRTDLLKHFGSIENIRQASEQELARTLPRNAAQSVYEFFHQDS
;
A
#
# COMPACT_ATOMS: atom_id res chain seq x y z
N MET A 1 -11.19 -15.94 -36.88
CA MET A 1 -10.72 -17.01 -37.85
C MET A 1 -11.28 -18.36 -37.44
N THR A 2 -11.44 -19.33 -38.41
CA THR A 2 -11.80 -20.71 -38.03
C THR A 2 -10.58 -21.42 -37.41
N ARG A 3 -10.84 -22.48 -36.62
CA ARG A 3 -9.75 -23.27 -35.99
C ARG A 3 -8.82 -23.93 -37.04
N GLU A 4 -9.35 -24.26 -38.18
CA GLU A 4 -8.57 -24.85 -39.31
C GLU A 4 -7.67 -23.80 -39.96
N GLN A 5 -8.17 -22.59 -40.16
CA GLN A 5 -7.38 -21.47 -40.67
C GLN A 5 -6.23 -21.11 -39.71
N LEU A 6 -6.47 -21.13 -38.40
CA LEU A 6 -5.44 -20.92 -37.40
C LEU A 6 -4.37 -22.02 -37.44
N LYS A 7 -4.75 -23.29 -37.54
CA LYS A 7 -3.81 -24.42 -37.69
C LYS A 7 -2.94 -24.30 -38.96
N GLU A 8 -3.53 -23.90 -40.08
CA GLU A 8 -2.79 -23.72 -41.32
C GLU A 8 -1.77 -22.56 -41.19
N ARG A 9 -2.17 -21.47 -40.53
CA ARG A 9 -1.27 -20.35 -40.25
C ARG A 9 -0.12 -20.74 -39.30
N VAL A 10 -0.39 -21.59 -38.31
CA VAL A 10 0.66 -22.11 -37.36
C VAL A 10 1.67 -22.95 -38.12
N ARG A 11 1.28 -23.78 -39.11
CA ARG A 11 2.23 -24.58 -39.90
C ARG A 11 3.25 -23.74 -40.67
N ARG A 12 2.89 -22.49 -41.01
CA ARG A 12 3.77 -21.54 -41.73
C ARG A 12 4.66 -20.71 -40.82
N LEU A 13 4.56 -20.88 -39.50
CA LEU A 13 5.41 -20.15 -38.53
C LEU A 13 6.88 -20.57 -38.66
N PRO A 14 7.82 -19.63 -38.42
CA PRO A 14 9.25 -19.91 -38.42
C PRO A 14 9.63 -20.84 -37.24
N MET A 15 10.70 -21.60 -37.44
CA MET A 15 11.36 -22.43 -36.42
C MET A 15 12.47 -21.62 -35.73
N GLN A 16 12.10 -20.44 -35.21
CA GLN A 16 12.99 -19.47 -34.58
C GLN A 16 12.44 -19.05 -33.23
N PRO A 17 13.29 -18.50 -32.33
CA PRO A 17 12.83 -17.92 -31.08
C PRO A 17 11.92 -16.72 -31.32
N GLY A 18 11.03 -16.45 -30.37
CA GLY A 18 10.16 -15.28 -30.47
C GLY A 18 9.03 -15.27 -29.46
N VAL A 19 8.22 -14.23 -29.57
CA VAL A 19 7.02 -14.00 -28.74
C VAL A 19 5.78 -14.14 -29.59
N TYR A 20 4.75 -14.79 -29.05
CA TYR A 20 3.43 -14.89 -29.64
C TYR A 20 2.37 -14.27 -28.74
N MET A 21 1.35 -13.68 -29.34
CA MET A 21 0.27 -12.96 -28.65
C MET A 21 -1.07 -13.46 -29.17
N HIS A 22 -1.82 -14.16 -28.33
CA HIS A 22 -3.18 -14.59 -28.66
C HIS A 22 -4.18 -13.46 -28.46
N LYS A 23 -5.10 -13.31 -29.40
CA LYS A 23 -6.14 -12.28 -29.43
C LYS A 23 -7.53 -12.90 -29.41
N ASP A 24 -8.47 -12.19 -28.79
CA ASP A 24 -9.89 -12.53 -28.84
C ASP A 24 -10.58 -11.93 -30.08
N LYS A 25 -11.89 -12.18 -30.20
CA LYS A 25 -12.73 -11.67 -31.32
C LYS A 25 -12.76 -10.15 -31.44
N THR A 26 -12.41 -9.42 -30.39
CA THR A 26 -12.32 -7.95 -30.39
C THR A 26 -10.94 -7.43 -30.78
N GLY A 27 -9.98 -8.34 -31.06
CA GLY A 27 -8.59 -7.99 -31.33
C GLY A 27 -7.75 -7.69 -30.08
N LYS A 28 -8.32 -7.85 -28.88
CA LYS A 28 -7.61 -7.64 -27.61
C LYS A 28 -6.65 -8.79 -27.33
N VAL A 29 -5.42 -8.46 -26.92
CA VAL A 29 -4.43 -9.46 -26.48
C VAL A 29 -4.88 -10.08 -25.16
N ILE A 30 -5.10 -11.40 -25.17
CA ILE A 30 -5.57 -12.17 -24.00
C ILE A 30 -4.50 -13.05 -23.39
N TYR A 31 -3.43 -13.35 -24.13
CA TYR A 31 -2.26 -14.09 -23.64
C TYR A 31 -1.02 -13.70 -24.42
N VAL A 32 0.12 -13.63 -23.75
CA VAL A 32 1.45 -13.43 -24.33
C VAL A 32 2.34 -14.58 -23.85
N GLY A 33 3.10 -15.18 -24.76
CA GLY A 33 4.07 -16.22 -24.41
C GLY A 33 5.28 -16.18 -25.33
N LYS A 34 6.42 -16.68 -24.84
CA LYS A 34 7.62 -16.85 -25.62
C LYS A 34 7.78 -18.29 -26.10
N ALA A 35 8.62 -18.47 -27.08
CA ALA A 35 8.99 -19.78 -27.61
C ALA A 35 10.45 -19.81 -28.06
N LYS A 36 11.12 -20.92 -27.80
CA LYS A 36 12.41 -21.27 -28.43
C LYS A 36 12.22 -21.58 -29.91
N LEU A 37 11.11 -22.24 -30.24
CA LEU A 37 10.67 -22.55 -31.58
C LEU A 37 9.19 -22.19 -31.72
N LEU A 38 8.87 -21.04 -32.31
CA LEU A 38 7.52 -20.49 -32.40
C LEU A 38 6.49 -21.49 -32.95
N ARG A 39 6.82 -22.19 -34.04
CA ARG A 39 5.92 -23.18 -34.65
C ARG A 39 5.53 -24.27 -33.65
N ASN A 40 6.50 -24.85 -32.96
CA ASN A 40 6.25 -25.95 -32.03
C ASN A 40 5.42 -25.51 -30.84
N ARG A 41 5.75 -24.38 -30.25
CA ARG A 41 5.06 -23.87 -29.05
C ARG A 41 3.63 -23.44 -29.37
N VAL A 42 3.42 -22.70 -30.45
CA VAL A 42 2.07 -22.23 -30.84
C VAL A 42 1.19 -23.40 -31.29
N SER A 43 1.75 -24.45 -31.97
CA SER A 43 0.99 -25.62 -32.34
C SER A 43 0.40 -26.41 -31.17
N ASN A 44 1.03 -26.35 -30.00
CA ASN A 44 0.56 -27.02 -28.78
C ASN A 44 -0.83 -26.54 -28.34
N TYR A 45 -1.19 -25.29 -28.61
CA TYR A 45 -2.52 -24.76 -28.26
C TYR A 45 -3.63 -25.30 -29.15
N PHE A 46 -3.31 -25.78 -30.36
CA PHE A 46 -4.29 -26.27 -31.34
C PHE A 46 -4.37 -27.79 -31.41
N GLN A 47 -3.81 -28.49 -30.43
CA GLN A 47 -3.96 -29.94 -30.24
C GLN A 47 -5.41 -30.31 -29.86
N PRO A 48 -5.77 -31.64 -29.93
CA PRO A 48 -7.07 -32.11 -29.45
C PRO A 48 -7.36 -31.65 -28.00
N PRO A 49 -8.60 -31.25 -27.68
CA PRO A 49 -8.96 -30.70 -26.36
C PRO A 49 -8.65 -31.62 -25.18
N GLU A 50 -8.65 -32.92 -25.42
CA GLU A 50 -8.38 -33.97 -24.41
C GLU A 50 -6.92 -33.93 -23.91
N ARG A 51 -6.02 -33.38 -24.72
CA ARG A 51 -4.57 -33.24 -24.39
C ARG A 51 -4.24 -31.91 -23.74
N LEU A 52 -5.20 -31.01 -23.62
CA LEU A 52 -5.02 -29.69 -23.05
C LEU A 52 -5.51 -29.68 -21.60
N ASN A 53 -4.76 -29.04 -20.70
CA ASN A 53 -5.23 -28.76 -19.33
C ASN A 53 -6.43 -27.79 -19.35
N ALA A 54 -7.19 -27.71 -18.24
CA ALA A 54 -8.41 -26.92 -18.15
C ALA A 54 -8.17 -25.43 -18.49
N LYS A 55 -7.09 -24.84 -18.00
CA LYS A 55 -6.71 -23.43 -18.23
C LYS A 55 -6.43 -23.18 -19.71
N THR A 56 -5.63 -24.05 -20.34
CA THR A 56 -5.30 -23.93 -21.78
C THR A 56 -6.52 -24.14 -22.64
N ARG A 57 -7.41 -25.08 -22.32
CA ARG A 57 -8.71 -25.26 -23.02
C ARG A 57 -9.54 -23.99 -22.97
N GLN A 58 -9.65 -23.35 -21.81
CA GLN A 58 -10.38 -22.11 -21.66
C GLN A 58 -9.73 -20.96 -22.44
N LEU A 59 -8.40 -20.82 -22.42
CA LEU A 59 -7.70 -19.86 -23.26
C LEU A 59 -7.99 -20.09 -24.73
N VAL A 60 -7.82 -21.32 -25.22
CA VAL A 60 -8.00 -21.70 -26.63
C VAL A 60 -9.43 -21.45 -27.12
N SER A 61 -10.44 -21.61 -26.26
CA SER A 61 -11.85 -21.32 -26.64
C SER A 61 -12.09 -19.81 -26.91
N HIS A 62 -11.20 -18.93 -26.48
CA HIS A 62 -11.30 -17.48 -26.67
C HIS A 62 -10.34 -16.95 -27.75
N ILE A 63 -9.43 -17.79 -28.28
CA ILE A 63 -8.49 -17.37 -29.33
C ILE A 63 -9.24 -17.23 -30.65
N ASP A 64 -9.22 -16.05 -31.23
CA ASP A 64 -9.72 -15.78 -32.58
C ASP A 64 -8.58 -15.52 -33.56
N ASP A 65 -7.47 -14.95 -33.11
CA ASP A 65 -6.29 -14.67 -33.92
C ASP A 65 -5.02 -14.65 -33.04
N PHE A 66 -3.83 -14.58 -33.66
CA PHE A 66 -2.57 -14.42 -32.95
C PHE A 66 -1.55 -13.64 -33.79
N ASP A 67 -0.69 -12.88 -33.13
CA ASP A 67 0.51 -12.25 -33.71
C ASP A 67 1.77 -12.95 -33.22
N ILE A 68 2.87 -12.80 -33.98
CA ILE A 68 4.20 -13.22 -33.57
C ILE A 68 5.21 -12.10 -33.77
N ILE A 69 6.26 -12.13 -32.97
CA ILE A 69 7.48 -11.33 -33.14
C ILE A 69 8.66 -12.31 -33.06
N VAL A 70 9.42 -12.40 -34.13
CA VAL A 70 10.63 -13.23 -34.17
C VAL A 70 11.77 -12.47 -33.48
N THR A 71 12.62 -13.18 -32.75
CA THR A 71 13.81 -12.65 -32.09
C THR A 71 15.04 -13.45 -32.47
N ASP A 72 16.22 -12.87 -32.27
CA ASP A 72 17.49 -13.54 -32.61
C ASP A 72 17.91 -14.57 -31.55
N SER A 73 17.43 -14.39 -30.32
CA SER A 73 17.76 -15.29 -29.20
C SER A 73 16.55 -15.57 -28.31
N GLU A 74 16.65 -16.65 -27.52
CA GLU A 74 15.68 -16.99 -26.49
C GLU A 74 15.64 -15.95 -25.36
N PHE A 75 16.81 -15.34 -25.06
CA PHE A 75 16.93 -14.26 -24.10
C PHE A 75 16.14 -13.02 -24.54
N GLU A 76 16.29 -12.60 -25.81
CA GLU A 76 15.49 -11.49 -26.34
C GLU A 76 13.99 -11.77 -26.32
N ALA A 77 13.59 -13.03 -26.67
CA ALA A 77 12.21 -13.44 -26.57
C ALA A 77 11.67 -13.29 -25.13
N LEU A 78 12.47 -13.62 -24.11
CA LEU A 78 12.11 -13.51 -22.70
C LEU A 78 11.94 -12.05 -22.26
N VAL A 79 12.87 -11.18 -22.64
CA VAL A 79 12.78 -9.73 -22.33
C VAL A 79 11.57 -9.11 -23.00
N LEU A 80 11.32 -9.46 -24.28
CA LEU A 80 10.20 -8.96 -25.06
C LEU A 80 8.87 -9.46 -24.49
N GLU A 81 8.73 -10.75 -24.12
CA GLU A 81 7.56 -11.31 -23.46
C GLU A 81 7.18 -10.49 -22.22
N ASN A 82 8.17 -10.24 -21.35
CA ASN A 82 7.96 -9.50 -20.11
C ASN A 82 7.47 -8.07 -20.37
N SER A 83 8.04 -7.41 -21.38
CA SER A 83 7.63 -6.07 -21.83
C SER A 83 6.20 -6.06 -22.37
N MET A 84 5.83 -7.08 -23.16
CA MET A 84 4.48 -7.21 -23.73
C MET A 84 3.43 -7.55 -22.67
N ILE A 85 3.76 -8.41 -21.68
CA ILE A 85 2.88 -8.68 -20.54
C ILE A 85 2.60 -7.40 -19.74
N LYS A 86 3.63 -6.59 -19.47
CA LYS A 86 3.45 -5.29 -18.79
C LYS A 86 2.56 -4.33 -19.59
N LYS A 87 2.77 -4.28 -20.91
CA LYS A 87 2.04 -3.37 -21.83
C LYS A 87 0.56 -3.75 -21.94
N TYR A 88 0.26 -5.02 -22.24
CA TYR A 88 -1.10 -5.46 -22.56
C TYR A 88 -1.88 -5.97 -21.36
N LYS A 89 -1.23 -6.33 -20.26
CA LYS A 89 -1.83 -6.92 -19.03
C LYS A 89 -2.86 -8.01 -19.37
N PRO A 90 -2.46 -9.07 -20.10
CA PRO A 90 -3.39 -10.03 -20.69
C PRO A 90 -4.11 -10.85 -19.61
N LYS A 91 -5.38 -11.17 -19.85
CA LYS A 91 -6.26 -11.86 -18.88
C LYS A 91 -5.74 -13.23 -18.44
N TYR A 92 -5.10 -13.97 -19.33
CA TYR A 92 -4.66 -15.35 -19.09
C TYR A 92 -3.19 -15.48 -18.66
N ASN A 93 -2.42 -14.39 -18.66
CA ASN A 93 -1.10 -14.38 -18.06
C ASN A 93 -1.19 -14.24 -16.52
N ILE A 94 -0.21 -14.80 -15.86
CA ILE A 94 -0.02 -14.56 -14.43
C ILE A 94 0.48 -13.12 -14.29
N LEU A 95 -0.27 -12.29 -13.56
CA LEU A 95 0.09 -10.89 -13.32
C LEU A 95 0.35 -10.68 -11.83
N LEU A 96 1.51 -10.12 -11.50
CA LEU A 96 1.75 -9.63 -10.15
C LEU A 96 0.91 -8.37 -9.92
N LYS A 97 -0.01 -8.44 -8.96
CA LYS A 97 -0.94 -7.33 -8.64
C LYS A 97 -0.27 -6.21 -7.82
N ASP A 98 0.83 -6.51 -7.16
CA ASP A 98 1.53 -5.57 -6.27
C ASP A 98 2.83 -5.08 -6.92
N ASP A 99 2.87 -3.78 -7.23
CA ASP A 99 4.06 -3.04 -7.69
C ASP A 99 4.91 -2.61 -6.45
N LYS A 100 5.28 -3.58 -5.62
CA LYS A 100 6.11 -3.33 -4.42
C LYS A 100 7.59 -3.46 -4.78
N GLY A 101 8.19 -2.36 -5.21
CA GLY A 101 9.65 -2.25 -5.30
C GLY A 101 10.30 -2.36 -3.91
N TYR A 102 11.62 -2.61 -3.88
CA TYR A 102 12.39 -2.49 -2.65
C TYR A 102 12.35 -1.07 -2.13
N PRO A 103 12.04 -0.86 -0.83
CA PRO A 103 11.98 0.47 -0.25
C PRO A 103 13.38 1.09 -0.11
N TYR A 104 13.39 2.41 -0.14
CA TYR A 104 14.55 3.24 0.13
C TYR A 104 14.31 4.06 1.39
N VAL A 105 15.38 4.45 2.05
CA VAL A 105 15.37 5.46 3.10
C VAL A 105 15.68 6.81 2.44
N ARG A 106 14.73 7.74 2.47
CA ARG A 106 14.86 9.11 1.96
C ARG A 106 15.25 10.04 3.10
N LEU A 107 16.23 10.89 2.88
CA LEU A 107 16.67 11.94 3.77
C LEU A 107 16.73 13.28 3.04
N ASP A 108 16.01 14.26 3.53
CA ASP A 108 16.01 15.62 3.01
C ASP A 108 16.92 16.50 3.87
N THR A 109 18.13 16.71 3.40
CA THR A 109 19.16 17.48 4.13
C THR A 109 18.96 19.01 4.06
N THR A 110 17.96 19.50 3.32
CA THR A 110 17.65 20.93 3.26
C THR A 110 16.86 21.42 4.49
N LEU A 111 16.28 20.47 5.24
CA LEU A 111 15.50 20.77 6.44
C LEU A 111 16.41 21.06 7.63
N PRO A 112 16.07 22.02 8.51
CA PRO A 112 16.87 22.31 9.72
C PRO A 112 17.06 21.10 10.64
N TYR A 113 16.09 20.20 10.70
CA TYR A 113 16.12 18.94 11.46
C TYR A 113 15.63 17.80 10.59
N PRO A 114 16.51 17.23 9.72
CA PRO A 114 16.14 16.17 8.78
C PRO A 114 15.59 14.92 9.46
N ASP A 115 14.67 14.25 8.74
CA ASP A 115 14.04 13.00 9.15
C ASP A 115 14.22 11.90 8.10
N PHE A 116 14.46 10.69 8.55
CA PHE A 116 14.48 9.51 7.68
C PHE A 116 13.06 9.02 7.36
N LYS A 117 12.74 8.89 6.08
CA LYS A 117 11.43 8.41 5.59
C LYS A 117 11.60 7.19 4.70
N ILE A 118 10.75 6.18 4.88
CA ILE A 118 10.75 5.00 4.03
C ILE A 118 9.84 5.26 2.84
N VAL A 119 10.42 5.23 1.63
CA VAL A 119 9.73 5.45 0.36
C VAL A 119 9.86 4.22 -0.53
N SER A 120 8.92 4.01 -1.45
CA SER A 120 8.92 2.85 -2.35
C SER A 120 9.83 3.00 -3.57
N LYS A 121 10.09 4.25 -4.01
CA LYS A 121 10.94 4.57 -5.17
C LYS A 121 11.70 5.88 -4.88
N PRO A 122 12.94 6.04 -5.36
CA PRO A 122 13.63 7.32 -5.36
C PRO A 122 12.89 8.32 -6.25
N ALA A 123 12.96 9.60 -5.92
CA ALA A 123 12.47 10.70 -6.73
C ALA A 123 13.64 11.65 -7.06
N HIS A 124 13.51 12.41 -8.14
CA HIS A 124 14.49 13.45 -8.49
C HIS A 124 14.15 14.78 -7.78
N ASP A 125 14.27 14.78 -6.44
CA ASP A 125 13.84 15.90 -5.58
C ASP A 125 14.99 16.52 -4.76
N GLY A 126 16.25 16.17 -5.09
CA GLY A 126 17.46 16.67 -4.39
C GLY A 126 17.70 16.02 -3.03
N ALA A 127 16.82 15.16 -2.54
CA ALA A 127 17.04 14.40 -1.31
C ALA A 127 18.01 13.25 -1.52
N ARG A 128 18.67 12.79 -0.44
CA ARG A 128 19.51 11.60 -0.46
C ARG A 128 18.67 10.34 -0.28
N TYR A 129 19.06 9.27 -0.96
CA TYR A 129 18.37 7.99 -0.92
C TYR A 129 19.37 6.87 -0.62
N PHE A 130 19.07 6.06 0.40
CA PHE A 130 19.87 4.91 0.81
C PHE A 130 19.08 3.63 0.56
N GLY A 131 19.73 2.60 0.09
CA GLY A 131 19.12 1.32 -0.28
C GLY A 131 19.42 0.94 -1.73
N PRO A 132 18.66 0.01 -2.31
CA PRO A 132 17.38 -0.57 -1.84
C PRO A 132 17.51 -1.52 -0.64
N TYR A 133 16.49 -1.55 0.22
CA TYR A 133 16.40 -2.46 1.37
C TYR A 133 15.50 -3.66 1.07
N MET A 134 15.81 -4.81 1.70
CA MET A 134 15.05 -6.06 1.58
C MET A 134 13.68 -6.02 2.27
N GLY A 135 12.88 -4.97 2.01
CA GLY A 135 11.57 -4.74 2.59
C GLY A 135 11.56 -3.62 3.63
N ARG A 136 10.33 -3.14 3.94
CA ARG A 136 10.12 -2.01 4.87
C ARG A 136 10.63 -2.29 6.28
N GLY A 137 10.60 -3.55 6.72
CA GLY A 137 11.12 -3.97 8.01
C GLY A 137 12.64 -3.80 8.12
N ALA A 138 13.39 -4.15 7.07
CA ALA A 138 14.84 -3.96 7.02
C ALA A 138 15.22 -2.46 7.02
N ALA A 139 14.55 -1.65 6.18
CA ALA A 139 14.74 -0.20 6.16
C ALA A 139 14.43 0.44 7.52
N ARG A 140 13.37 -0.02 8.20
CA ARG A 140 13.00 0.47 9.53
C ARG A 140 14.04 0.13 10.58
N ARG A 141 14.51 -1.13 10.60
CA ARG A 141 15.59 -1.55 11.52
C ARG A 141 16.88 -0.76 11.32
N ALA A 142 17.25 -0.46 10.06
CA ALA A 142 18.41 0.37 9.77
C ALA A 142 18.26 1.79 10.37
N ILE A 143 17.10 2.42 10.14
CA ILE A 143 16.80 3.76 10.72
C ILE A 143 16.83 3.70 12.26
N ASP A 144 16.17 2.73 12.87
CA ASP A 144 16.06 2.62 14.32
C ASP A 144 17.45 2.35 14.94
N THR A 145 18.25 1.47 14.32
CA THR A 145 19.59 1.11 14.81
C THR A 145 20.58 2.29 14.74
N ILE A 146 20.60 3.02 13.61
CA ILE A 146 21.42 4.23 13.45
C ILE A 146 20.92 5.35 14.36
N GLY A 147 19.59 5.52 14.42
CA GLY A 147 18.96 6.52 15.28
C GLY A 147 19.25 6.33 16.76
N GLU A 148 19.27 5.09 17.25
CA GLU A 148 19.67 4.75 18.63
C GLU A 148 21.15 5.02 18.88
N ALA A 149 22.03 4.64 17.94
CA ALA A 149 23.48 4.83 18.10
C ALA A 149 23.89 6.32 18.13
N LEU A 150 23.19 7.16 17.38
CA LEU A 150 23.47 8.59 17.27
C LEU A 150 22.50 9.47 18.07
N HIS A 151 21.62 8.88 18.87
CA HIS A 151 20.59 9.56 19.67
C HIS A 151 19.70 10.50 18.85
N LEU A 152 19.36 10.13 17.62
CA LEU A 152 18.51 10.92 16.75
C LEU A 152 17.06 10.92 17.23
N LYS A 153 16.28 11.90 16.81
CA LYS A 153 14.85 11.94 17.15
C LYS A 153 14.09 10.76 16.55
N SER A 154 13.23 10.14 17.35
CA SER A 154 12.34 9.04 16.93
C SER A 154 10.85 9.39 17.00
N CYS A 155 10.51 10.63 17.37
CA CYS A 155 9.13 11.08 17.54
C CYS A 155 8.54 11.70 16.26
N ALA A 156 7.21 11.83 16.22
CA ALA A 156 6.48 12.43 15.09
C ALA A 156 6.46 13.97 15.09
N ARG A 157 7.13 14.62 16.04
CA ARG A 157 7.21 16.08 16.11
C ARG A 157 7.96 16.66 14.91
N SER A 158 7.52 17.82 14.43
CA SER A 158 8.13 18.55 13.33
C SER A 158 8.89 19.76 13.84
N PHE A 159 10.19 19.84 13.55
CA PHE A 159 11.05 20.93 13.99
C PHE A 159 11.39 21.86 12.80
N PRO A 160 11.52 23.18 13.03
CA PRO A 160 11.54 23.90 14.32
C PRO A 160 10.16 24.15 14.96
N ARG A 161 9.04 23.89 14.26
CA ARG A 161 7.67 24.26 14.67
C ARG A 161 7.29 23.82 16.10
N ASP A 162 7.73 22.66 16.53
CA ASP A 162 7.33 22.04 17.80
C ASP A 162 8.40 22.18 18.91
N ILE A 163 9.37 23.09 18.73
CA ILE A 163 10.35 23.44 19.79
C ILE A 163 9.64 24.19 20.92
N GLY A 164 9.85 23.77 22.15
CA GLY A 164 9.33 24.44 23.35
C GLY A 164 7.83 24.29 23.61
N LYS A 165 7.05 23.65 22.71
CA LYS A 165 5.59 23.53 22.87
C LYS A 165 5.15 22.58 23.97
N ASP A 166 5.87 21.49 24.15
CA ASP A 166 5.53 20.43 25.09
C ASP A 166 6.74 19.94 25.88
N ARG A 167 6.49 19.34 27.04
CA ARG A 167 7.53 18.66 27.79
C ARG A 167 8.25 17.61 26.95
N PRO A 168 9.57 17.45 27.08
CA PRO A 168 10.31 16.39 26.41
C PRO A 168 9.81 15.03 26.84
N CYS A 169 9.85 14.07 25.91
CA CYS A 169 9.42 12.70 26.16
C CYS A 169 10.48 11.90 26.93
N LEU A 170 10.12 10.70 27.36
CA LEU A 170 10.99 9.80 28.14
C LEU A 170 12.34 9.51 27.47
N ASN A 171 12.42 9.55 26.13
CA ASN A 171 13.66 9.26 25.38
C ASN A 171 14.80 10.24 25.71
N LEU A 172 14.51 11.49 26.08
CA LEU A 172 15.53 12.39 26.59
C LEU A 172 16.14 11.86 27.91
N HIS A 173 15.29 11.50 28.86
CA HIS A 173 15.71 11.04 30.19
C HIS A 173 16.43 9.67 30.13
N LEU A 174 16.11 8.84 29.10
CA LEU A 174 16.78 7.58 28.84
C LEU A 174 18.07 7.73 27.99
N GLY A 175 18.45 8.95 27.62
CA GLY A 175 19.61 9.19 26.77
C GLY A 175 19.48 8.64 25.35
N ARG A 176 18.25 8.40 24.86
CA ARG A 176 17.99 7.83 23.53
C ARG A 176 17.69 8.86 22.44
N CYS A 177 17.64 10.14 22.80
CA CYS A 177 17.33 11.22 21.88
C CYS A 177 18.08 12.49 22.33
N CYS A 178 18.69 13.21 21.39
CA CYS A 178 19.32 14.50 21.63
C CYS A 178 18.31 15.62 21.96
N ALA A 179 17.01 15.33 21.88
CA ALA A 179 15.88 16.19 22.24
C ALA A 179 15.88 17.58 21.59
N PRO A 180 15.84 17.70 20.27
CA PRO A 180 15.73 19.00 19.59
C PRO A 180 14.45 19.75 20.00
N CYS A 181 13.44 19.06 20.56
CA CYS A 181 12.22 19.68 21.10
C CYS A 181 12.46 20.62 22.27
N THR A 182 13.62 20.58 22.92
CA THR A 182 13.99 21.50 24.03
C THR A 182 14.62 22.81 23.55
N GLY A 183 14.98 22.89 22.25
CA GLY A 183 15.71 24.04 21.70
C GLY A 183 17.19 24.12 22.11
N LYS A 184 17.71 23.11 22.85
CA LYS A 184 19.12 23.07 23.27
C LYS A 184 20.07 22.56 22.20
N VAL A 185 19.56 21.89 21.17
CA VAL A 185 20.34 21.35 20.04
C VAL A 185 20.10 22.26 18.85
N SER A 186 21.14 22.90 18.36
CA SER A 186 21.05 23.75 17.17
C SER A 186 20.85 22.94 15.89
N PRO A 187 20.37 23.56 14.80
CA PRO A 187 20.31 22.90 13.50
C PRO A 187 21.66 22.36 13.03
N GLU A 188 22.75 23.11 13.24
CA GLU A 188 24.11 22.75 12.86
C GLU A 188 24.60 21.51 13.64
N GLU A 189 24.36 21.48 14.94
CA GLU A 189 24.69 20.31 15.78
C GLU A 189 23.89 19.07 15.35
N TYR A 190 22.60 19.26 14.99
CA TYR A 190 21.77 18.16 14.51
C TYR A 190 22.24 17.67 13.14
N HIS A 191 22.63 18.59 12.24
CA HIS A 191 23.21 18.23 10.94
C HIS A 191 24.52 17.46 11.08
N ALA A 192 25.36 17.78 12.04
CA ALA A 192 26.58 17.01 12.32
C ALA A 192 26.27 15.54 12.70
N LEU A 193 25.18 15.29 13.42
CA LEU A 193 24.70 13.93 13.70
C LEU A 193 24.13 13.25 12.45
N ILE A 194 23.45 14.00 11.60
CA ILE A 194 22.93 13.50 10.32
C ILE A 194 24.06 13.10 9.37
N GLU A 195 25.15 13.85 9.28
CA GLU A 195 26.31 13.47 8.46
C GLU A 195 26.96 12.16 8.96
N GLN A 196 27.03 11.95 10.28
CA GLN A 196 27.46 10.67 10.83
C GLN A 196 26.49 9.53 10.45
N ALA A 197 25.18 9.79 10.47
CA ALA A 197 24.19 8.82 10.04
C ALA A 197 24.33 8.48 8.54
N ILE A 198 24.59 9.47 7.70
CA ILE A 198 24.84 9.30 6.27
C ILE A 198 26.04 8.35 6.07
N SER A 199 27.17 8.60 6.72
CA SER A 199 28.36 7.75 6.65
C SER A 199 28.05 6.30 7.05
N LEU A 200 27.20 6.09 8.06
CA LEU A 200 26.78 4.75 8.47
C LEU A 200 25.87 4.09 7.41
N PHE A 201 24.95 4.84 6.79
CA PHE A 201 24.11 4.33 5.70
C PHE A 201 24.92 3.99 4.44
N GLU A 202 26.03 4.68 4.19
CA GLU A 202 26.96 4.43 3.08
C GLU A 202 27.97 3.29 3.36
N GLY A 203 28.00 2.79 4.60
CA GLY A 203 28.86 1.66 4.99
C GLY A 203 30.23 2.08 5.52
N ASP A 204 30.50 3.37 5.67
CA ASP A 204 31.78 3.93 6.10
C ASP A 204 31.99 3.95 7.63
N ALA A 205 31.53 2.89 8.31
CA ALA A 205 31.63 2.77 9.76
C ALA A 205 33.08 2.90 10.28
N LYS A 206 34.05 2.33 9.56
CA LYS A 206 35.47 2.41 9.94
C LYS A 206 36.05 3.82 9.88
N LYS A 207 35.59 4.66 8.96
CA LYS A 207 35.98 6.08 8.89
C LYS A 207 35.43 6.81 10.10
N LEU A 208 34.16 6.62 10.40
CA LEU A 208 33.49 7.22 11.54
C LEU A 208 34.10 6.77 12.88
N GLU A 209 34.49 5.49 13.02
CA GLU A 209 35.20 4.99 14.20
C GLU A 209 36.53 5.71 14.42
N ARG A 210 37.31 5.94 13.37
CA ARG A 210 38.58 6.70 13.47
C ARG A 210 38.33 8.13 13.89
N GLU A 211 37.44 8.85 13.23
CA GLU A 211 37.12 10.24 13.56
C GLU A 211 36.60 10.40 15.00
N LEU A 212 35.79 9.48 15.50
CA LEU A 212 35.31 9.52 16.89
C LEU A 212 36.39 9.17 17.89
N THR A 213 37.31 8.26 17.52
CA THR A 213 38.46 7.92 18.38
C THR A 213 39.41 9.11 18.53
N GLU A 214 39.69 9.80 17.42
CA GLU A 214 40.51 11.02 17.44
C GLU A 214 39.87 12.12 18.33
N LYS A 215 38.61 12.43 18.08
CA LYS A 215 37.86 13.43 18.89
C LYS A 215 37.74 13.04 20.38
N MET A 216 37.62 11.74 20.66
CA MET A 216 37.59 11.27 22.06
C MET A 216 38.94 11.50 22.76
N ASN A 217 40.04 11.21 22.07
CA ASN A 217 41.38 11.40 22.59
C ASN A 217 41.68 12.91 22.78
N GLU A 218 41.36 13.75 21.80
CA GLU A 218 41.46 15.20 21.91
C GLU A 218 40.69 15.74 23.12
N ALA A 219 39.42 15.31 23.31
CA ALA A 219 38.63 15.72 24.46
C ALA A 219 39.22 15.23 25.80
N ALA A 220 39.86 14.06 25.79
CA ALA A 220 40.55 13.55 27.00
C ALA A 220 41.85 14.34 27.31
N GLU A 221 42.63 14.73 26.30
CA GLU A 221 43.83 15.58 26.44
C GLU A 221 43.45 16.99 26.93
N GLU A 222 42.31 17.52 26.46
CA GLU A 222 41.77 18.80 26.94
C GLU A 222 41.08 18.71 28.33
N LEU A 223 41.16 17.56 29.01
CA LEU A 223 40.55 17.25 30.30
C LEU A 223 39.00 17.38 30.32
N GLN A 224 38.35 17.30 29.14
CA GLN A 224 36.89 17.31 28.96
C GLN A 224 36.32 15.90 29.15
N PHE A 225 36.44 15.32 30.34
CA PHE A 225 36.14 13.89 30.58
C PHE A 225 34.68 13.52 30.32
N GLU A 226 33.71 14.38 30.56
CA GLU A 226 32.30 14.13 30.24
C GLU A 226 32.08 14.01 28.73
N ARG A 227 32.69 14.88 27.94
CA ARG A 227 32.64 14.84 26.48
C ARG A 227 33.35 13.60 25.94
N ALA A 228 34.51 13.26 26.47
CA ALA A 228 35.23 12.03 26.11
C ALA A 228 34.39 10.76 26.42
N ALA A 229 33.69 10.72 27.56
CA ALA A 229 32.81 9.63 27.93
C ALA A 229 31.62 9.46 26.92
N VAL A 230 30.99 10.56 26.51
CA VAL A 230 29.92 10.55 25.51
C VAL A 230 30.45 10.01 24.15
N LEU A 231 31.62 10.45 23.73
CA LEU A 231 32.24 9.99 22.47
C LEU A 231 32.64 8.51 22.54
N ARG A 232 33.14 8.04 23.68
CA ARG A 232 33.45 6.63 23.94
C ARG A 232 32.19 5.76 23.82
N ASP A 233 31.08 6.20 24.42
CA ASP A 233 29.85 5.42 24.42
C ASP A 233 29.22 5.37 23.01
N ARG A 234 29.33 6.47 22.25
CA ARG A 234 29.01 6.46 20.80
C ARG A 234 29.90 5.49 20.00
N LEU A 235 31.22 5.57 20.22
CA LEU A 235 32.16 4.66 19.56
C LEU A 235 31.82 3.19 19.81
N ARG A 236 31.53 2.82 21.07
CA ARG A 236 31.09 1.49 21.45
C ARG A 236 29.78 1.08 20.76
N ALA A 237 28.83 2.00 20.62
CA ALA A 237 27.57 1.75 19.90
C ALA A 237 27.85 1.46 18.41
N ILE A 238 28.71 2.25 17.77
CA ILE A 238 29.07 2.07 16.35
C ILE A 238 29.88 0.79 16.14
N GLN A 239 30.81 0.44 17.01
CA GLN A 239 31.55 -0.82 16.96
C GLN A 239 30.63 -2.05 17.06
N LYS A 240 29.59 -1.98 17.91
CA LYS A 240 28.52 -3.00 17.95
C LYS A 240 27.74 -3.08 16.65
N LEU A 241 27.59 -1.97 15.91
CA LEU A 241 27.00 -1.95 14.58
C LEU A 241 27.95 -2.55 13.54
N GLY A 242 29.25 -2.27 13.62
CA GLY A 242 30.28 -2.81 12.71
C GLY A 242 30.34 -4.34 12.70
N THR A 243 30.10 -4.98 13.84
CA THR A 243 29.95 -6.45 13.92
C THR A 243 28.62 -6.95 13.34
N LYS A 244 27.61 -6.07 13.16
CA LYS A 244 26.34 -6.32 12.48
C LYS A 244 26.28 -5.65 11.10
N GLN A 245 27.42 -5.42 10.45
CA GLN A 245 27.59 -4.62 9.22
C GLN A 245 26.64 -4.99 8.07
N HIS A 246 26.07 -6.22 8.07
CA HIS A 246 25.07 -6.66 7.09
C HIS A 246 23.68 -6.02 7.26
N VAL A 247 23.43 -5.29 8.34
CA VAL A 247 22.12 -4.65 8.60
C VAL A 247 22.06 -3.22 8.08
N VAL A 248 23.19 -2.54 7.97
CA VAL A 248 23.28 -1.09 7.73
C VAL A 248 23.65 -0.74 6.29
N ALA A 249 24.65 -1.37 5.72
CA ALA A 249 24.91 -1.30 4.28
C ALA A 249 23.75 -2.02 3.61
N GLY A 250 23.02 -1.40 2.68
CA GLY A 250 21.93 -2.02 1.91
C GLY A 250 22.35 -3.37 1.35
N ALA A 251 22.52 -4.34 2.23
CA ALA A 251 23.04 -5.65 1.95
C ALA A 251 21.98 -6.33 1.11
N PHE A 252 22.22 -6.37 -0.20
CA PHE A 252 21.48 -7.23 -1.11
C PHE A 252 21.43 -8.62 -0.49
N ALA A 253 20.29 -9.27 -0.56
CA ALA A 253 20.22 -10.66 -0.16
C ALA A 253 21.30 -11.41 -0.90
N GLU A 254 22.15 -12.10 -0.16
CA GLU A 254 23.12 -13.00 -0.75
C GLU A 254 22.39 -14.21 -1.33
N LEU A 255 21.20 -14.50 -0.76
CA LEU A 255 20.41 -15.66 -1.10
C LEU A 255 18.90 -15.33 -1.00
N ASP A 256 18.19 -15.53 -2.09
CA ASP A 256 16.71 -15.58 -2.12
C ASP A 256 16.26 -17.04 -2.24
N VAL A 257 15.25 -17.41 -1.46
CA VAL A 257 14.62 -18.72 -1.53
C VAL A 257 13.16 -18.55 -1.93
N ILE A 258 12.81 -19.05 -3.09
CA ILE A 258 11.48 -18.88 -3.69
C ILE A 258 10.78 -20.24 -3.76
N ALA A 259 9.65 -20.35 -3.09
CA ALA A 259 8.85 -21.57 -3.10
C ALA A 259 7.42 -21.29 -3.55
N PHE A 260 6.89 -22.17 -4.37
CA PHE A 260 5.51 -22.21 -4.80
C PHE A 260 4.78 -23.35 -4.09
N VAL A 261 3.59 -23.06 -3.56
CA VAL A 261 2.69 -24.06 -2.99
C VAL A 261 1.28 -23.78 -3.48
N GLN A 262 0.59 -24.84 -3.87
CA GLN A 262 -0.81 -24.80 -4.28
C GLN A 262 -1.69 -25.37 -3.16
N GLY A 263 -2.69 -24.59 -2.72
CA GLY A 263 -3.78 -25.02 -1.86
C GLY A 263 -5.02 -25.42 -2.67
N GLN A 264 -6.15 -25.55 -1.98
CA GLN A 264 -7.41 -25.96 -2.62
C GLN A 264 -8.02 -24.84 -3.50
N THR A 265 -7.98 -23.60 -3.03
CA THR A 265 -8.59 -22.44 -3.70
C THR A 265 -7.59 -21.40 -4.16
N ARG A 266 -6.36 -21.45 -3.66
CA ARG A 266 -5.31 -20.45 -3.89
C ARG A 266 -3.95 -21.09 -3.97
N ALA A 267 -3.06 -20.45 -4.72
CA ALA A 267 -1.63 -20.75 -4.68
C ALA A 267 -0.86 -19.58 -4.07
N CYS A 268 0.29 -19.87 -3.49
CA CYS A 268 1.17 -18.89 -2.87
C CYS A 268 2.60 -19.09 -3.33
N VAL A 269 3.27 -18.00 -3.71
CA VAL A 269 4.72 -17.94 -3.79
C VAL A 269 5.23 -17.23 -2.53
N CYS A 270 6.12 -17.90 -1.81
CA CYS A 270 6.87 -17.36 -0.67
C CYS A 270 8.29 -17.05 -1.12
N VAL A 271 8.76 -15.85 -0.82
CA VAL A 271 10.17 -15.45 -0.99
C VAL A 271 10.76 -15.20 0.39
N LEU A 272 11.86 -15.90 0.70
CA LEU A 272 12.64 -15.69 1.92
C LEU A 272 13.99 -15.05 1.52
N HIS A 273 14.29 -13.89 2.11
CA HIS A 273 15.50 -13.13 1.85
C HIS A 273 16.52 -13.36 2.95
N TYR A 274 17.69 -13.87 2.59
CA TYR A 274 18.80 -14.10 3.51
C TYR A 274 19.98 -13.20 3.22
N SER A 275 20.60 -12.65 4.26
CA SER A 275 21.86 -11.92 4.20
C SER A 275 22.70 -12.27 5.43
N GLY A 276 24.00 -12.52 5.21
CA GLY A 276 24.91 -12.97 6.28
C GLY A 276 24.43 -14.23 7.00
N GLY A 277 23.80 -15.16 6.29
CA GLY A 277 23.24 -16.39 6.87
C GLY A 277 21.97 -16.21 7.71
N THR A 278 21.44 -14.98 7.81
CA THR A 278 20.24 -14.67 8.62
C THR A 278 19.06 -14.29 7.74
N LEU A 279 17.86 -14.81 8.07
CA LEU A 279 16.62 -14.41 7.43
C LEU A 279 16.31 -12.95 7.75
N GLN A 280 16.28 -12.10 6.72
CA GLN A 280 16.03 -10.66 6.84
C GLN A 280 14.55 -10.31 6.66
N ASP A 281 13.91 -10.91 5.66
CA ASP A 281 12.51 -10.62 5.34
C ASP A 281 11.84 -11.82 4.67
N LYS A 282 10.50 -11.81 4.66
CA LYS A 282 9.68 -12.77 3.94
C LYS A 282 8.52 -12.10 3.27
N GLU A 283 8.26 -12.51 2.04
CA GLU A 283 7.17 -11.99 1.22
C GLU A 283 6.27 -13.11 0.73
N TYR A 284 4.99 -12.79 0.57
CA TYR A 284 3.99 -13.73 0.06
C TYR A 284 3.21 -13.10 -1.07
N THR A 285 3.12 -13.80 -2.19
CA THR A 285 2.29 -13.43 -3.33
C THR A 285 1.26 -14.51 -3.58
N PHE A 286 -0.02 -14.13 -3.67
CA PHE A 286 -1.14 -15.06 -3.85
C PHE A 286 -1.70 -14.98 -5.25
N PHE A 287 -2.07 -16.16 -5.76
CA PHE A 287 -2.70 -16.33 -7.05
C PHE A 287 -4.04 -17.06 -6.89
N HIS A 288 -5.04 -16.67 -7.68
CA HIS A 288 -6.23 -17.47 -7.88
C HIS A 288 -5.91 -18.47 -8.99
N VAL A 289 -5.57 -19.69 -8.60
CA VAL A 289 -5.16 -20.70 -9.58
C VAL A 289 -5.86 -22.00 -9.27
N THR A 290 -6.57 -22.51 -10.24
CA THR A 290 -7.29 -23.76 -10.12
C THR A 290 -6.50 -24.96 -10.63
N GLU A 291 -5.54 -24.83 -11.52
CA GLU A 291 -4.63 -25.90 -12.00
C GLU A 291 -3.49 -25.23 -12.78
N SER A 292 -2.41 -24.87 -12.11
CA SER A 292 -1.25 -24.28 -12.78
C SER A 292 -0.03 -25.16 -12.55
N ASP A 293 0.75 -25.32 -13.59
CA ASP A 293 2.06 -25.94 -13.50
C ASP A 293 2.98 -25.09 -12.59
N PRO A 294 3.54 -25.65 -11.52
CA PRO A 294 4.50 -24.96 -10.66
C PRO A 294 5.65 -24.30 -11.41
N ALA A 295 6.13 -24.95 -12.47
CA ALA A 295 7.21 -24.44 -13.30
C ALA A 295 6.84 -23.16 -14.04
N GLU A 296 5.62 -23.12 -14.63
CA GLU A 296 5.09 -21.93 -15.34
C GLU A 296 4.90 -20.77 -14.36
N VAL A 297 4.33 -21.05 -13.17
CA VAL A 297 4.08 -20.02 -12.16
C VAL A 297 5.38 -19.40 -11.66
N LEU A 298 6.36 -20.24 -11.30
CA LEU A 298 7.65 -19.77 -10.79
C LEU A 298 8.41 -18.99 -11.86
N SER A 299 8.47 -19.47 -13.08
CA SER A 299 9.12 -18.77 -14.19
C SER A 299 8.51 -17.39 -14.43
N SER A 300 7.16 -17.31 -14.52
CA SER A 300 6.46 -16.04 -14.68
C SER A 300 6.64 -15.11 -13.48
N PHE A 301 6.58 -15.66 -12.27
CA PHE A 301 6.78 -14.90 -11.04
C PHE A 301 8.19 -14.26 -11.00
N ILE A 302 9.23 -15.04 -11.18
CA ILE A 302 10.62 -14.59 -11.08
C ILE A 302 10.89 -13.45 -12.07
N LYS A 303 10.46 -13.61 -13.31
CA LYS A 303 10.63 -12.61 -14.37
C LYS A 303 9.99 -11.28 -14.00
N GLN A 304 8.75 -11.29 -13.50
CA GLN A 304 8.01 -10.09 -13.10
C GLN A 304 8.52 -9.50 -11.79
N TYR A 305 8.85 -10.37 -10.82
CA TYR A 305 9.32 -9.99 -9.50
C TYR A 305 10.61 -9.18 -9.56
N TYR A 306 11.63 -9.69 -10.26
CA TYR A 306 12.92 -9.01 -10.37
C TYR A 306 12.92 -7.87 -11.41
N ALA A 307 12.03 -7.90 -12.41
CA ALA A 307 11.89 -6.80 -13.36
C ALA A 307 11.37 -5.50 -12.72
N GLN A 308 10.71 -5.60 -11.56
CA GLN A 308 10.23 -4.46 -10.77
C GLN A 308 11.22 -4.01 -9.70
N ARG A 309 12.28 -4.77 -9.49
CA ARG A 309 13.25 -4.62 -8.41
C ARG A 309 14.64 -4.56 -9.00
N ASN A 310 15.29 -3.44 -8.91
CA ASN A 310 16.65 -3.26 -9.44
C ASN A 310 17.73 -4.01 -8.61
N ALA A 311 17.31 -5.03 -7.85
CA ALA A 311 18.20 -5.79 -6.98
C ALA A 311 17.86 -7.28 -7.04
N VAL A 312 18.85 -8.10 -7.36
CA VAL A 312 18.76 -9.57 -7.43
C VAL A 312 19.79 -10.17 -6.48
N ALA A 313 19.40 -11.21 -5.73
CA ALA A 313 20.34 -11.96 -4.89
C ALA A 313 21.43 -12.64 -5.71
N LYS A 314 22.61 -12.89 -5.12
CA LYS A 314 23.69 -13.63 -5.77
C LYS A 314 23.28 -15.06 -6.14
N THR A 315 22.49 -15.67 -5.25
CA THR A 315 21.94 -17.02 -5.43
C THR A 315 20.42 -16.96 -5.26
N VAL A 316 19.69 -17.58 -6.16
CA VAL A 316 18.23 -17.76 -6.08
C VAL A 316 17.93 -19.26 -6.06
N LEU A 317 17.36 -19.74 -4.96
CA LEU A 317 16.95 -21.15 -4.81
C LEU A 317 15.45 -21.28 -5.10
N LEU A 318 15.08 -22.30 -5.85
CA LEU A 318 13.69 -22.59 -6.21
C LEU A 318 13.21 -23.90 -5.59
N SER A 319 11.91 -23.98 -5.30
CA SER A 319 11.28 -25.22 -4.83
C SER A 319 11.06 -26.23 -5.95
N HIS A 320 10.87 -25.77 -7.20
CA HIS A 320 10.59 -26.60 -8.37
C HIS A 320 11.47 -26.17 -9.55
N GLU A 321 11.74 -27.11 -10.44
CA GLU A 321 12.39 -26.82 -11.72
C GLU A 321 11.50 -25.92 -12.57
N ILE A 322 12.10 -25.05 -13.35
CA ILE A 322 11.42 -24.17 -14.30
C ILE A 322 11.90 -24.46 -15.71
N GLU A 323 11.02 -24.32 -16.68
CA GLU A 323 11.44 -24.34 -18.08
C GLU A 323 12.42 -23.17 -18.30
N GLU A 324 13.47 -23.42 -19.13
CA GLU A 324 14.42 -22.38 -19.55
C GLU A 324 15.22 -21.71 -18.41
N GLN A 325 15.62 -22.52 -17.44
CA GLN A 325 16.36 -22.05 -16.26
C GLN A 325 17.61 -21.23 -16.63
N ASP A 326 18.32 -21.61 -17.69
CA ASP A 326 19.52 -20.90 -18.16
C ASP A 326 19.19 -19.49 -18.67
N ALA A 327 18.15 -19.35 -19.49
CA ALA A 327 17.73 -18.04 -20.00
C ALA A 327 17.20 -17.12 -18.88
N VAL A 328 16.51 -17.67 -17.87
CA VAL A 328 16.09 -16.91 -16.68
C VAL A 328 17.30 -16.50 -15.84
N SER A 329 18.30 -17.37 -15.67
CA SER A 329 19.55 -17.05 -14.97
C SER A 329 20.34 -15.94 -15.67
N GLU A 330 20.41 -15.98 -17.00
CA GLU A 330 21.02 -14.94 -17.83
C GLU A 330 20.27 -13.60 -17.68
N TYR A 331 18.94 -13.63 -17.72
CA TYR A 331 18.10 -12.46 -17.50
C TYR A 331 18.31 -11.84 -16.13
N LEU A 332 18.37 -12.65 -15.07
CA LEU A 332 18.64 -12.16 -13.71
C LEU A 332 20.05 -11.58 -13.60
N SER A 333 21.01 -12.20 -14.27
CA SER A 333 22.41 -11.73 -14.31
C SER A 333 22.54 -10.38 -15.02
N SER A 334 21.76 -10.16 -16.09
CA SER A 334 21.72 -8.88 -16.81
C SER A 334 21.13 -7.73 -15.95
N ILE A 335 20.11 -8.03 -15.13
CA ILE A 335 19.56 -7.05 -14.19
C ILE A 335 20.53 -6.74 -13.06
N ALA A 336 21.24 -7.77 -12.57
CA ALA A 336 22.17 -7.66 -11.45
C ALA A 336 23.54 -7.08 -11.84
N GLU A 337 23.84 -6.95 -13.13
CA GLU A 337 25.16 -6.61 -13.69
C GLU A 337 26.29 -7.54 -13.16
N ARG A 338 25.92 -8.77 -12.76
CA ARG A 338 26.82 -9.82 -12.27
C ARG A 338 26.18 -11.19 -12.42
N LYS A 339 26.99 -12.24 -12.38
CA LYS A 339 26.49 -13.62 -12.44
C LYS A 339 25.57 -13.94 -11.26
N VAL A 340 24.37 -14.43 -11.56
CA VAL A 340 23.36 -14.90 -10.61
C VAL A 340 23.22 -16.42 -10.74
N GLU A 341 23.40 -17.14 -9.63
CA GLU A 341 23.16 -18.58 -9.56
C GLU A 341 21.66 -18.84 -9.35
N LEU A 342 21.02 -19.53 -10.27
CA LEU A 342 19.65 -20.01 -10.14
C LEU A 342 19.68 -21.54 -9.98
N ALA A 343 19.19 -22.08 -8.86
CA ALA A 343 19.32 -23.49 -8.55
C ALA A 343 18.08 -24.09 -7.88
N VAL A 344 17.82 -25.38 -8.15
CA VAL A 344 16.80 -26.20 -7.48
C VAL A 344 17.51 -27.26 -6.62
N PRO A 345 17.72 -27.01 -5.33
CA PRO A 345 18.49 -27.89 -4.48
C PRO A 345 17.72 -29.17 -4.15
N GLN A 346 18.36 -30.33 -4.35
CA GLN A 346 17.77 -31.64 -4.07
C GLN A 346 18.16 -32.17 -2.68
N ARG A 347 19.28 -31.70 -2.07
CA ARG A 347 19.80 -32.17 -0.79
C ARG A 347 20.60 -31.08 -0.05
N GLY A 348 20.96 -31.34 1.20
CA GLY A 348 21.77 -30.45 2.02
C GLY A 348 20.99 -29.22 2.58
N GLU A 349 21.73 -28.27 3.16
CA GLU A 349 21.17 -27.08 3.81
C GLU A 349 20.30 -26.23 2.87
N ARG A 350 20.69 -26.09 1.62
CA ARG A 350 19.91 -25.34 0.61
C ARG A 350 18.51 -25.95 0.41
N ARG A 351 18.39 -27.30 0.45
CA ARG A 351 17.06 -27.98 0.38
C ARG A 351 16.25 -27.76 1.66
N VAL A 352 16.88 -27.67 2.82
CA VAL A 352 16.17 -27.31 4.07
C VAL A 352 15.56 -25.91 3.95
N LEU A 353 16.27 -24.97 3.36
CA LEU A 353 15.74 -23.59 3.15
C LEU A 353 14.56 -23.58 2.19
N THR A 354 14.59 -24.34 1.08
CA THR A 354 13.43 -24.41 0.17
C THR A 354 12.23 -25.07 0.86
N ARG A 355 12.41 -26.12 1.65
CA ARG A 355 11.35 -26.72 2.46
C ARG A 355 10.79 -25.74 3.50
N LEU A 356 11.64 -24.90 4.09
CA LEU A 356 11.18 -23.86 5.00
C LEU A 356 10.30 -22.83 4.28
N ALA A 357 10.65 -22.42 3.06
CA ALA A 357 9.83 -21.54 2.25
C ALA A 357 8.51 -22.19 1.84
N GLU A 358 8.52 -23.47 1.43
CA GLU A 358 7.33 -24.26 1.15
C GLU A 358 6.39 -24.32 2.37
N LYS A 359 6.93 -24.63 3.54
CA LYS A 359 6.17 -24.67 4.80
C LYS A 359 5.54 -23.32 5.14
N ASN A 360 6.31 -22.23 5.01
CA ASN A 360 5.78 -20.87 5.23
C ASN A 360 4.66 -20.52 4.25
N ALA A 361 4.80 -20.88 2.97
CA ALA A 361 3.77 -20.69 1.97
C ALA A 361 2.49 -21.46 2.32
N PHE A 362 2.63 -22.72 2.72
CA PHE A 362 1.51 -23.58 3.11
C PHE A 362 0.77 -23.04 4.34
N GLU A 363 1.49 -22.70 5.42
CA GLU A 363 0.92 -22.13 6.63
C GLU A 363 0.17 -20.82 6.35
N GLU A 364 0.68 -19.98 5.44
CA GLU A 364 0.01 -18.71 5.06
C GLU A 364 -1.23 -18.96 4.21
N ILE A 365 -1.25 -19.97 3.31
CA ILE A 365 -2.45 -20.40 2.60
C ILE A 365 -3.52 -20.84 3.60
N GLU A 366 -3.19 -21.79 4.49
CA GLU A 366 -4.12 -22.29 5.51
C GLU A 366 -4.68 -21.16 6.38
N ARG A 367 -3.81 -20.26 6.82
CA ARG A 367 -4.23 -19.09 7.61
C ARG A 367 -5.28 -18.26 6.89
N ARG A 368 -5.09 -18.01 5.59
CA ARG A 368 -6.02 -17.22 4.78
C ARG A 368 -7.31 -17.97 4.45
N GLU A 369 -7.21 -19.26 4.19
CA GLU A 369 -8.40 -20.12 3.97
C GLU A 369 -9.26 -20.18 5.23
N LYS A 370 -8.68 -20.46 6.40
CA LYS A 370 -9.39 -20.42 7.69
C LYS A 370 -10.02 -19.06 7.99
N GLN A 371 -9.34 -17.95 7.62
CA GLN A 371 -9.93 -16.62 7.74
C GLN A 371 -11.10 -16.40 6.77
N SER A 372 -10.99 -16.91 5.53
CA SER A 372 -12.06 -16.85 4.53
C SER A 372 -13.28 -17.64 4.99
N GLU A 373 -13.08 -18.86 5.46
CA GLU A 373 -14.14 -19.71 6.00
C GLU A 373 -14.86 -19.06 7.21
N ARG A 374 -14.09 -18.49 8.15
CA ARG A 374 -14.68 -17.76 9.29
C ARG A 374 -15.53 -16.57 8.85
N ARG A 375 -15.09 -15.84 7.82
CA ARG A 375 -15.88 -14.73 7.26
C ARG A 375 -17.14 -15.22 6.58
N HIS A 376 -17.03 -16.26 5.75
CA HIS A 376 -18.17 -16.87 5.09
C HIS A 376 -19.21 -17.35 6.10
N LYS A 377 -18.76 -18.05 7.14
CA LYS A 377 -19.61 -18.48 8.25
C LYS A 377 -20.29 -17.30 8.98
N SER A 378 -19.60 -16.15 9.11
CA SER A 378 -20.23 -14.95 9.69
C SER A 378 -21.34 -14.39 8.80
N LEU A 379 -21.21 -14.48 7.47
CA LEU A 379 -22.24 -14.08 6.52
C LEU A 379 -23.41 -15.05 6.49
N GLU A 380 -23.16 -16.35 6.59
CA GLU A 380 -24.21 -17.37 6.75
C GLU A 380 -25.00 -17.16 8.04
N LEU A 381 -24.32 -16.86 9.14
CA LEU A 381 -24.98 -16.52 10.40
C LEU A 381 -25.85 -15.26 10.28
N LEU A 382 -25.36 -14.23 9.55
CA LEU A 382 -26.15 -13.04 9.26
C LEU A 382 -27.39 -13.39 8.45
N GLN A 383 -27.23 -14.18 7.40
CA GLN A 383 -28.35 -14.65 6.56
C GLN A 383 -29.39 -15.41 7.40
N ASN A 384 -28.95 -16.37 8.20
CA ASN A 384 -29.84 -17.20 9.02
C ASN A 384 -30.60 -16.40 10.07
N VAL A 385 -29.90 -15.50 10.78
CA VAL A 385 -30.51 -14.68 11.85
C VAL A 385 -31.52 -13.69 11.27
N THR A 386 -31.23 -13.07 10.12
CA THR A 386 -32.10 -12.08 9.49
C THR A 386 -33.15 -12.66 8.54
N GLY A 387 -33.01 -13.94 8.13
CA GLY A 387 -33.90 -14.60 7.18
C GLY A 387 -33.73 -14.12 5.75
N MET A 388 -32.57 -13.57 5.37
CA MET A 388 -32.32 -13.14 4.00
C MET A 388 -32.31 -14.32 3.01
N ALA A 389 -32.94 -14.16 1.85
CA ALA A 389 -33.05 -15.21 0.84
C ALA A 389 -31.70 -15.61 0.21
N ALA A 390 -30.76 -14.69 0.11
CA ALA A 390 -29.43 -14.90 -0.46
C ALA A 390 -28.32 -14.57 0.54
N LEU A 391 -27.16 -15.25 0.38
CA LEU A 391 -25.96 -14.96 1.18
C LEU A 391 -25.51 -13.50 0.94
N PRO A 392 -25.36 -12.67 2.00
CA PRO A 392 -25.07 -11.25 1.86
C PRO A 392 -23.58 -11.01 1.58
N LEU A 393 -23.12 -11.33 0.37
CA LEU A 393 -21.74 -11.17 -0.04
C LEU A 393 -21.32 -9.70 -0.16
N ARG A 394 -22.26 -8.79 -0.51
CA ARG A 394 -22.03 -7.34 -0.57
C ARG A 394 -22.97 -6.64 0.39
N LEU A 395 -22.41 -5.95 1.37
CA LEU A 395 -23.12 -5.14 2.35
C LEU A 395 -22.69 -3.68 2.20
N GLU A 396 -23.62 -2.75 2.28
CA GLU A 396 -23.33 -1.32 2.35
C GLU A 396 -23.78 -0.77 3.69
N ALA A 397 -22.90 -0.03 4.40
CA ALA A 397 -23.25 0.61 5.66
C ALA A 397 -23.20 2.12 5.54
N TYR A 398 -24.14 2.79 6.24
CA TYR A 398 -24.43 4.21 6.13
C TYR A 398 -24.47 4.90 7.48
N ASP A 399 -23.85 6.09 7.56
CA ASP A 399 -23.82 6.93 8.75
C ASP A 399 -23.97 8.40 8.34
N ILE A 400 -24.70 9.18 9.16
CA ILE A 400 -24.79 10.63 9.06
C ILE A 400 -23.97 11.25 10.18
N SER A 401 -23.05 12.12 9.83
CA SER A 401 -22.20 12.83 10.79
C SER A 401 -22.33 14.34 10.63
N ASN A 402 -22.63 15.02 11.73
CA ASN A 402 -22.72 16.48 11.81
C ASN A 402 -21.41 17.08 12.35
N PHE A 403 -20.89 18.11 11.71
CA PHE A 403 -19.71 18.82 12.18
C PHE A 403 -20.05 20.27 12.53
N ALA A 404 -19.95 20.60 13.83
CA ALA A 404 -20.07 21.97 14.36
C ALA A 404 -21.28 22.78 13.84
N GLY A 405 -22.40 22.13 13.49
CA GLY A 405 -23.63 22.76 13.10
C GLY A 405 -23.70 23.36 11.69
N GLN A 406 -22.71 23.17 10.84
CA GLN A 406 -22.69 23.82 9.51
C GLN A 406 -22.54 22.88 8.30
N ASP A 407 -21.96 21.69 8.44
CA ASP A 407 -21.81 20.74 7.33
C ASP A 407 -22.21 19.33 7.77
N THR A 408 -23.32 18.85 7.24
CA THR A 408 -23.73 17.45 7.40
C THR A 408 -23.17 16.60 6.27
N VAL A 409 -22.58 15.46 6.60
CA VAL A 409 -21.98 14.54 5.63
C VAL A 409 -22.53 13.15 5.84
N GLY A 410 -23.04 12.56 4.77
CA GLY A 410 -23.37 11.15 4.69
C GLY A 410 -22.15 10.32 4.26
N SER A 411 -21.92 9.22 4.93
CA SER A 411 -20.84 8.26 4.65
C SER A 411 -21.41 6.91 4.24
N MET A 412 -20.90 6.36 3.14
CA MET A 412 -21.21 5.02 2.65
C MET A 412 -19.94 4.20 2.62
N ILE A 413 -19.92 3.08 3.31
CA ILE A 413 -18.87 2.08 3.20
C ILE A 413 -19.41 0.79 2.59
N VAL A 414 -18.52 0.01 2.03
CA VAL A 414 -18.86 -1.25 1.36
C VAL A 414 -18.02 -2.37 1.92
N PHE A 415 -18.68 -3.49 2.27
CA PHE A 415 -18.05 -4.75 2.62
C PHE A 415 -18.37 -5.79 1.55
N VAL A 416 -17.36 -6.49 1.08
CA VAL A 416 -17.49 -7.63 0.16
C VAL A 416 -16.86 -8.84 0.81
N GLU A 417 -17.58 -9.97 0.86
CA GLU A 417 -17.14 -11.19 1.53
C GLU A 417 -16.67 -10.95 2.98
N GLY A 418 -17.38 -10.06 3.69
CA GLY A 418 -17.07 -9.71 5.08
C GLY A 418 -15.82 -8.84 5.27
N GLN A 419 -15.28 -8.23 4.19
CA GLN A 419 -14.12 -7.34 4.23
C GLN A 419 -14.41 -5.95 3.65
N PRO A 420 -13.80 -4.88 4.19
CA PRO A 420 -13.95 -3.54 3.68
C PRO A 420 -13.37 -3.41 2.25
N LYS A 421 -14.19 -2.94 1.30
CA LYS A 421 -13.80 -2.61 -0.08
C LYS A 421 -13.68 -1.11 -0.25
N LYS A 422 -12.58 -0.54 0.18
CA LYS A 422 -12.35 0.91 0.28
C LYS A 422 -12.48 1.66 -1.05
N SER A 423 -12.27 1.02 -2.20
CA SER A 423 -12.48 1.60 -3.54
C SER A 423 -13.93 2.01 -3.79
N ASP A 424 -14.88 1.33 -3.13
CA ASP A 424 -16.31 1.54 -3.29
C ASP A 424 -16.91 2.49 -2.24
N TYR A 425 -16.10 3.02 -1.31
CA TYR A 425 -16.55 3.99 -0.31
C TYR A 425 -16.93 5.32 -0.95
N ARG A 426 -18.04 5.91 -0.49
CA ARG A 426 -18.53 7.21 -1.00
C ARG A 426 -18.88 8.15 0.13
N LYS A 427 -18.80 9.44 -0.17
CA LYS A 427 -19.20 10.55 0.72
C LYS A 427 -20.19 11.43 0.02
N PHE A 428 -21.20 11.84 0.77
CA PHE A 428 -22.28 12.67 0.29
C PHE A 428 -22.31 13.96 1.12
N LYS A 429 -22.12 15.10 0.47
CA LYS A 429 -22.41 16.38 1.10
C LYS A 429 -23.93 16.55 1.10
N ILE A 430 -24.52 16.72 2.26
CA ILE A 430 -25.97 16.81 2.47
C ILE A 430 -26.40 18.28 2.36
N ALA A 431 -27.40 18.55 1.55
CA ALA A 431 -27.88 19.90 1.30
C ALA A 431 -29.10 20.27 2.18
N CYS A 432 -29.96 19.31 2.49
CA CYS A 432 -31.20 19.56 3.28
C CYS A 432 -30.93 19.99 4.74
N ALA A 433 -29.74 19.73 5.28
CA ALA A 433 -29.37 20.13 6.64
C ALA A 433 -29.19 21.64 6.85
N ALA A 434 -29.30 22.46 5.79
CA ALA A 434 -29.18 23.93 5.90
C ALA A 434 -30.27 24.59 6.75
N ASN A 435 -31.40 23.92 6.99
CA ASN A 435 -32.58 24.47 7.72
C ASN A 435 -32.78 23.84 9.11
N GLY A 436 -31.81 23.08 9.65
CA GLY A 436 -31.91 22.42 10.96
C GLY A 436 -31.28 21.02 10.94
N GLN A 437 -31.01 20.47 12.13
CA GLN A 437 -30.54 19.09 12.28
C GLN A 437 -31.72 18.13 12.11
N ASP A 438 -31.90 17.59 10.90
CA ASP A 438 -32.84 16.49 10.63
C ASP A 438 -32.04 15.31 10.05
N ASP A 439 -31.68 14.38 10.93
CA ASP A 439 -30.91 13.18 10.56
C ASP A 439 -31.72 12.25 9.62
N TYR A 440 -33.04 12.24 9.72
CA TYR A 440 -33.91 11.46 8.83
C TYR A 440 -33.95 12.03 7.42
N ALA A 441 -34.11 13.37 7.29
CA ALA A 441 -34.07 14.05 6.00
C ALA A 441 -32.68 13.88 5.34
N SER A 442 -31.61 13.97 6.13
CA SER A 442 -30.24 13.78 5.70
C SER A 442 -29.99 12.35 5.18
N MET A 443 -30.48 11.35 5.89
CA MET A 443 -30.41 9.95 5.49
C MET A 443 -31.21 9.71 4.20
N ARG A 444 -32.41 10.27 4.10
CA ARG A 444 -33.25 10.21 2.89
C ARG A 444 -32.53 10.78 1.66
N GLU A 445 -31.95 11.99 1.79
CA GLU A 445 -31.20 12.60 0.68
C GLU A 445 -30.04 11.72 0.22
N MET A 446 -29.25 11.18 1.16
CA MET A 446 -28.11 10.34 0.84
C MET A 446 -28.52 9.06 0.11
N LEU A 447 -29.51 8.34 0.65
CA LEU A 447 -29.99 7.08 0.08
C LEU A 447 -30.65 7.30 -1.28
N THR A 448 -31.46 8.35 -1.44
CA THR A 448 -32.06 8.71 -2.72
C THR A 448 -30.99 8.95 -3.78
N ARG A 449 -29.96 9.73 -3.47
CA ARG A 449 -28.85 9.99 -4.40
C ARG A 449 -28.05 8.75 -4.73
N ARG A 450 -27.85 7.85 -3.77
CA ARG A 450 -27.18 6.56 -3.99
C ARG A 450 -27.96 5.67 -4.94
N VAL A 451 -29.26 5.52 -4.69
CA VAL A 451 -30.13 4.65 -5.50
C VAL A 451 -30.35 5.24 -6.89
N GLN A 452 -30.58 6.56 -6.99
CA GLN A 452 -30.71 7.24 -8.27
C GLN A 452 -29.50 7.02 -9.18
N ARG A 453 -28.26 7.15 -8.66
CA ARG A 453 -27.05 6.89 -9.45
C ARG A 453 -26.94 5.47 -9.95
N TYR A 454 -27.44 4.50 -9.18
CA TYR A 454 -27.52 3.12 -9.65
C TYR A 454 -28.52 2.97 -10.80
N VAL A 455 -29.70 3.56 -10.67
CA VAL A 455 -30.74 3.55 -11.71
C VAL A 455 -30.29 4.27 -12.98
N ASP A 456 -29.51 5.35 -12.83
CA ASP A 456 -28.90 6.10 -13.94
C ASP A 456 -27.74 5.35 -14.62
N GLY A 457 -27.37 4.15 -14.13
CA GLY A 457 -26.33 3.31 -14.74
C GLY A 457 -24.88 3.70 -14.37
N ASP A 458 -24.65 4.48 -13.29
CA ASP A 458 -23.28 4.81 -12.84
C ASP A 458 -22.60 3.55 -12.29
N GLU A 459 -21.62 3.02 -13.04
CA GLU A 459 -20.86 1.81 -12.68
C GLU A 459 -20.21 1.88 -11.30
N LYS A 460 -19.93 3.09 -10.79
CA LYS A 460 -19.34 3.28 -9.45
C LYS A 460 -20.30 2.94 -8.32
N PHE A 461 -21.59 2.81 -8.62
CA PHE A 461 -22.64 2.44 -7.68
C PHE A 461 -23.25 1.07 -7.95
N ALA A 462 -22.71 0.32 -8.89
CA ALA A 462 -23.06 -1.06 -9.21
C ALA A 462 -22.07 -2.06 -8.56
N PRO A 463 -22.53 -3.31 -8.28
CA PRO A 463 -23.94 -3.73 -8.18
C PRO A 463 -24.61 -3.22 -6.91
N LEU A 464 -25.93 -3.38 -6.80
CA LEU A 464 -26.66 -3.19 -5.54
C LEU A 464 -26.13 -4.13 -4.46
N PRO A 465 -26.17 -3.73 -3.17
CA PRO A 465 -25.84 -4.61 -2.07
C PRO A 465 -26.91 -5.69 -1.85
N ASN A 466 -26.53 -6.75 -1.16
CA ASN A 466 -27.48 -7.75 -0.68
C ASN A 466 -28.28 -7.24 0.54
N ALA A 467 -27.74 -6.27 1.28
CA ALA A 467 -28.45 -5.55 2.33
C ALA A 467 -27.86 -4.15 2.59
N PHE A 468 -28.72 -3.23 3.00
CA PHE A 468 -28.36 -1.91 3.53
C PHE A 468 -28.28 -1.98 5.06
N MET A 469 -27.16 -1.52 5.63
CA MET A 469 -26.92 -1.46 7.06
C MET A 469 -26.89 0.00 7.50
N ILE A 470 -27.82 0.42 8.32
CA ILE A 470 -27.99 1.83 8.70
C ILE A 470 -27.48 2.02 10.14
N ASP A 471 -26.56 2.95 10.36
CA ASP A 471 -26.15 3.32 11.72
C ASP A 471 -27.24 4.17 12.36
N GLY A 472 -28.24 3.51 12.93
CA GLY A 472 -29.42 4.13 13.51
C GLY A 472 -30.50 3.12 13.88
N GLY A 473 -31.53 3.58 14.57
CA GLY A 473 -32.65 2.76 15.00
C GLY A 473 -33.75 2.64 13.93
N LEU A 474 -34.92 2.15 14.35
CA LEU A 474 -36.08 1.84 13.51
C LEU A 474 -36.52 3.00 12.59
N GLY A 475 -36.50 4.25 13.07
CA GLY A 475 -36.88 5.42 12.25
C GLY A 475 -35.99 5.60 11.02
N HIS A 476 -34.65 5.38 11.15
CA HIS A 476 -33.74 5.46 10.03
C HIS A 476 -33.93 4.28 9.03
N VAL A 477 -34.30 3.12 9.54
CA VAL A 477 -34.62 1.95 8.71
C VAL A 477 -35.87 2.16 7.90
N HIS A 478 -36.91 2.80 8.49
CA HIS A 478 -38.12 3.17 7.76
C HIS A 478 -37.81 4.14 6.61
N VAL A 479 -36.98 5.15 6.85
CA VAL A 479 -36.53 6.07 5.79
C VAL A 479 -35.83 5.30 4.67
N CYS A 480 -34.96 4.34 5.00
CA CYS A 480 -34.30 3.50 4.00
C CYS A 480 -35.30 2.68 3.19
N LYS A 481 -36.26 2.05 3.86
CA LYS A 481 -37.30 1.23 3.22
C LYS A 481 -38.18 2.09 2.28
N GLU A 482 -38.63 3.25 2.71
CA GLU A 482 -39.41 4.17 1.90
C GLU A 482 -38.66 4.61 0.62
N VAL A 483 -37.38 4.92 0.75
CA VAL A 483 -36.54 5.25 -0.43
C VAL A 483 -36.44 4.06 -1.38
N LEU A 484 -36.12 2.87 -0.89
CA LEU A 484 -36.04 1.67 -1.74
C LEU A 484 -37.36 1.39 -2.45
N ASP A 485 -38.49 1.48 -1.75
CA ASP A 485 -39.84 1.28 -2.29
C ASP A 485 -40.19 2.30 -3.38
N SER A 486 -39.78 3.56 -3.20
CA SER A 486 -40.04 4.63 -4.19
C SER A 486 -39.33 4.36 -5.54
N PHE A 487 -38.26 3.56 -5.53
CA PHE A 487 -37.56 3.12 -6.75
C PHE A 487 -37.95 1.69 -7.18
N GLY A 488 -38.90 1.04 -6.52
CA GLY A 488 -39.35 -0.32 -6.81
C GLY A 488 -38.31 -1.39 -6.49
N LEU A 489 -37.39 -1.12 -5.55
CA LEU A 489 -36.29 -2.02 -5.18
C LEU A 489 -36.63 -2.83 -3.93
N SER A 490 -36.52 -4.15 -4.03
CA SER A 490 -36.72 -5.07 -2.90
C SER A 490 -35.38 -5.56 -2.34
N VAL A 491 -34.64 -4.67 -1.68
CA VAL A 491 -33.38 -4.99 -1.01
C VAL A 491 -33.58 -4.93 0.51
N PRO A 492 -33.15 -5.93 1.29
CA PRO A 492 -33.21 -5.90 2.75
C PRO A 492 -32.46 -4.69 3.33
N CYS A 493 -33.03 -4.09 4.38
CA CYS A 493 -32.38 -3.02 5.14
C CYS A 493 -32.52 -3.26 6.65
N PHE A 494 -31.46 -2.97 7.39
CA PHE A 494 -31.37 -3.21 8.83
C PHE A 494 -30.70 -2.02 9.52
N GLY A 495 -31.21 -1.67 10.71
CA GLY A 495 -30.58 -0.70 11.60
C GLY A 495 -29.62 -1.38 12.56
N MET A 496 -28.46 -0.80 12.79
CA MET A 496 -27.46 -1.25 13.77
C MET A 496 -27.72 -0.53 15.10
N VAL A 497 -28.47 -1.20 16.02
CA VAL A 497 -28.88 -0.64 17.30
C VAL A 497 -27.77 -0.75 18.33
N LYS A 498 -27.46 0.36 19.02
CA LYS A 498 -26.41 0.46 20.05
C LYS A 498 -26.94 0.15 21.44
N ASP A 499 -26.07 -0.43 22.29
CA ASP A 499 -26.29 -0.52 23.74
C ASP A 499 -25.90 0.81 24.43
N ASP A 500 -26.14 0.90 25.74
CA ASP A 500 -25.76 2.06 26.57
C ASP A 500 -24.24 2.34 26.58
N ARG A 501 -23.44 1.40 26.12
CA ARG A 501 -21.98 1.52 25.96
C ARG A 501 -21.57 1.80 24.52
N HIS A 502 -22.50 2.24 23.66
CA HIS A 502 -22.30 2.54 22.24
C HIS A 502 -21.81 1.36 21.37
N ARG A 503 -22.04 0.09 21.79
CA ARG A 503 -21.71 -1.10 21.00
C ARG A 503 -22.99 -1.64 20.35
N THR A 504 -22.90 -2.15 19.13
CA THR A 504 -24.05 -2.73 18.43
C THR A 504 -24.57 -3.95 19.19
N ARG A 505 -25.78 -3.89 19.71
CA ARG A 505 -26.41 -5.00 20.43
C ARG A 505 -27.31 -5.87 19.55
N ALA A 506 -27.94 -5.27 18.56
CA ALA A 506 -28.95 -5.92 17.73
C ALA A 506 -29.04 -5.27 16.35
N LEU A 507 -29.63 -5.99 15.41
CA LEU A 507 -30.12 -5.44 14.15
C LEU A 507 -31.63 -5.28 14.25
N VAL A 508 -32.21 -4.21 13.70
CA VAL A 508 -33.65 -3.98 13.64
C VAL A 508 -34.09 -3.95 12.17
N ALA A 509 -35.14 -4.73 11.86
CA ALA A 509 -35.77 -4.73 10.53
C ALA A 509 -36.88 -3.65 10.43
N PRO A 510 -37.37 -3.33 9.19
CA PRO A 510 -38.45 -2.34 9.00
C PRO A 510 -39.75 -2.67 9.70
N ASP A 511 -40.03 -3.95 9.97
CA ASP A 511 -41.23 -4.39 10.71
C ASP A 511 -41.06 -4.30 12.24
N GLY A 512 -39.97 -3.75 12.72
CA GLY A 512 -39.66 -3.59 14.14
C GLY A 512 -39.06 -4.81 14.82
N ARG A 513 -38.90 -5.94 14.12
CA ARG A 513 -38.21 -7.12 14.69
C ARG A 513 -36.77 -6.81 15.00
N GLU A 514 -36.32 -7.11 16.23
CA GLU A 514 -34.93 -7.02 16.62
C GLU A 514 -34.26 -8.39 16.57
N PHE A 515 -33.09 -8.45 15.96
CA PHE A 515 -32.24 -9.62 15.89
C PHE A 515 -31.04 -9.42 16.81
N GLY A 516 -31.03 -10.10 17.95
CA GLY A 516 -29.90 -10.07 18.91
C GLY A 516 -28.65 -10.69 18.31
N ILE A 517 -27.55 -9.95 18.28
CA ILE A 517 -26.28 -10.43 17.72
C ILE A 517 -25.23 -10.74 18.79
N SER A 518 -25.43 -10.30 20.02
CA SER A 518 -24.46 -10.44 21.12
C SER A 518 -24.19 -11.88 21.53
N ALA A 519 -25.15 -12.79 21.33
CA ALA A 519 -24.99 -14.22 21.60
C ALA A 519 -24.12 -14.95 20.56
N THR A 520 -23.84 -14.30 19.41
CA THR A 520 -23.10 -14.89 18.29
C THR A 520 -21.80 -14.09 18.05
N PRO A 521 -20.67 -14.46 18.67
CA PRO A 521 -19.44 -13.64 18.64
C PRO A 521 -18.94 -13.29 17.24
N ALA A 522 -19.08 -14.21 16.27
CA ALA A 522 -18.65 -13.99 14.89
C ALA A 522 -19.50 -12.92 14.17
N LEU A 523 -20.82 -12.94 14.39
CA LEU A 523 -21.74 -11.96 13.85
C LEU A 523 -21.56 -10.60 14.55
N PHE A 524 -21.46 -10.60 15.87
CA PHE A 524 -21.16 -9.40 16.65
C PHE A 524 -19.88 -8.72 16.17
N ALA A 525 -18.81 -9.48 15.93
CA ALA A 525 -17.55 -8.96 15.40
C ALA A 525 -17.66 -8.44 13.96
N LEU A 526 -18.48 -9.03 13.10
CA LEU A 526 -18.72 -8.54 11.74
C LEU A 526 -19.42 -7.20 11.76
N ILE A 527 -20.57 -7.11 12.44
CA ILE A 527 -21.39 -5.90 12.49
C ILE A 527 -20.68 -4.77 13.23
N GLY A 528 -20.01 -5.09 14.37
CA GLY A 528 -19.20 -4.13 15.11
C GLY A 528 -18.10 -3.50 14.25
N ARG A 529 -17.37 -4.29 13.46
CA ARG A 529 -16.36 -3.76 12.51
C ARG A 529 -16.97 -2.87 11.44
N MET A 530 -18.18 -3.20 10.94
CA MET A 530 -18.87 -2.35 9.97
C MET A 530 -19.23 -1.01 10.59
N GLN A 531 -19.79 -1.01 11.80
CA GLN A 531 -20.19 0.20 12.50
C GLN A 531 -18.98 1.07 12.86
N GLU A 532 -17.91 0.48 13.39
CA GLU A 532 -16.65 1.20 13.66
C GLU A 532 -16.06 1.81 12.40
N GLU A 533 -16.08 1.09 11.29
CA GLU A 533 -15.48 1.54 10.03
C GLU A 533 -16.30 2.67 9.37
N VAL A 534 -17.65 2.61 9.39
CA VAL A 534 -18.47 3.68 8.82
C VAL A 534 -18.32 4.96 9.64
N HIS A 535 -18.30 4.84 10.96
CA HIS A 535 -18.08 5.96 11.88
C HIS A 535 -16.66 6.54 11.73
N ARG A 536 -15.61 5.69 11.67
CA ARG A 536 -14.24 6.12 11.41
C ARG A 536 -14.12 6.90 10.09
N PHE A 537 -14.76 6.41 9.03
CA PHE A 537 -14.75 7.03 7.70
C PHE A 537 -15.42 8.40 7.70
N ALA A 538 -16.49 8.56 8.47
CA ALA A 538 -17.19 9.81 8.68
C ALA A 538 -16.32 10.84 9.42
N ILE A 539 -15.70 10.47 10.55
CA ILE A 539 -14.83 11.35 11.34
C ILE A 539 -13.60 11.82 10.55
N GLU A 540 -12.96 10.93 9.79
CA GLU A 540 -11.76 11.28 9.00
C GLU A 540 -12.06 12.40 7.98
N TYR A 541 -13.24 12.41 7.41
CA TYR A 541 -13.63 13.46 6.47
C TYR A 541 -13.92 14.79 7.16
N ASN A 542 -14.61 14.76 8.27
CA ASN A 542 -14.93 15.95 9.05
C ASN A 542 -13.64 16.66 9.50
N ARG A 543 -12.61 15.93 9.92
CA ARG A 543 -11.29 16.48 10.21
C ARG A 543 -10.61 17.12 8.98
N LYS A 544 -10.76 16.54 7.80
CA LYS A 544 -10.23 17.12 6.54
C LYS A 544 -10.97 18.40 6.12
N LEU A 545 -12.27 18.46 6.31
CA LEU A 545 -13.08 19.68 6.05
C LEU A 545 -12.78 20.78 7.05
N GLY A 546 -12.74 20.46 8.35
CA GLY A 546 -12.39 21.41 9.41
C GLY A 546 -11.00 22.01 9.20
N GLY A 547 -10.01 21.19 8.83
CA GLY A 547 -8.66 21.68 8.51
C GLY A 547 -8.58 22.56 7.27
N LYS A 548 -9.49 22.41 6.29
CA LYS A 548 -9.61 23.31 5.12
C LYS A 548 -10.33 24.62 5.48
N LYS A 549 -11.38 24.58 6.30
CA LYS A 549 -12.15 25.79 6.70
C LYS A 549 -11.37 26.68 7.67
N VAL A 550 -10.64 26.10 8.63
CA VAL A 550 -9.78 26.89 9.54
C VAL A 550 -8.66 27.64 8.77
N ARG A 551 -8.20 27.09 7.64
CA ARG A 551 -7.22 27.77 6.77
C ARG A 551 -7.83 28.89 5.91
N GLY A 552 -9.12 28.83 5.56
CA GLY A 552 -9.82 29.85 4.79
C GLY A 552 -10.36 31.02 5.64
N SER A 553 -10.87 30.72 6.84
CA SER A 553 -11.63 31.69 7.63
C SER A 553 -10.84 32.88 8.18
N THR A 554 -9.53 32.78 8.35
CA THR A 554 -8.69 33.88 8.86
C THR A 554 -8.40 34.91 7.75
N LEU A 555 -8.10 34.44 6.53
CA LEU A 555 -7.82 35.32 5.39
C LEU A 555 -9.11 35.95 4.80
N ASP A 556 -10.26 35.30 4.96
CA ASP A 556 -11.55 35.82 4.49
C ASP A 556 -12.04 37.05 5.30
N LYS A 557 -11.47 37.28 6.48
CA LYS A 557 -11.75 38.45 7.33
C LYS A 557 -10.98 39.70 6.92
N ILE A 558 -10.02 39.58 5.99
CA ILE A 558 -9.13 40.66 5.62
C ILE A 558 -9.74 41.45 4.44
N PRO A 559 -10.01 42.75 4.59
CA PRO A 559 -10.52 43.58 3.51
C PRO A 559 -9.60 43.53 2.28
N GLY A 560 -10.18 43.27 1.12
CA GLY A 560 -9.42 43.19 -0.14
C GLY A 560 -8.83 41.82 -0.48
N VAL A 561 -9.02 40.77 0.37
CA VAL A 561 -8.57 39.41 0.10
C VAL A 561 -9.79 38.53 -0.26
N GLY A 562 -10.13 38.50 -1.53
CA GLY A 562 -11.15 37.55 -2.07
C GLY A 562 -10.53 36.19 -2.43
N ASP A 563 -11.39 35.24 -2.86
CA ASP A 563 -11.04 33.83 -3.15
C ASP A 563 -9.78 33.63 -4.01
N LYS A 564 -9.61 34.44 -5.06
CA LYS A 564 -8.45 34.37 -5.95
C LYS A 564 -7.16 34.74 -5.22
N ARG A 565 -7.17 35.89 -4.53
CA ARG A 565 -6.00 36.38 -3.80
C ARG A 565 -5.62 35.48 -2.62
N ARG A 566 -6.61 34.91 -1.94
CA ARG A 566 -6.41 33.88 -0.92
C ARG A 566 -5.71 32.66 -1.48
N THR A 567 -6.16 32.17 -2.63
CA THR A 567 -5.56 31.00 -3.29
C THR A 567 -4.12 31.29 -3.71
N ASP A 568 -3.84 32.48 -4.22
CA ASP A 568 -2.50 32.90 -4.64
C ASP A 568 -1.55 33.02 -3.43
N LEU A 569 -2.02 33.60 -2.32
CA LEU A 569 -1.28 33.65 -1.04
C LEU A 569 -0.93 32.27 -0.51
N LEU A 570 -1.92 31.36 -0.41
CA LEU A 570 -1.70 30.02 0.10
C LEU A 570 -0.83 29.18 -0.83
N LYS A 571 -0.87 29.43 -2.13
CA LYS A 571 0.00 28.77 -3.11
C LYS A 571 1.45 29.24 -3.00
N HIS A 572 1.67 30.51 -2.75
CA HIS A 572 3.02 31.10 -2.66
C HIS A 572 3.67 30.84 -1.29
N PHE A 573 2.95 31.08 -0.21
CA PHE A 573 3.48 30.97 1.16
C PHE A 573 3.25 29.60 1.83
N GLY A 574 2.42 28.74 1.26
CA GLY A 574 2.17 27.37 1.72
C GLY A 574 1.33 27.24 2.99
N SER A 575 1.33 28.23 3.90
CA SER A 575 0.59 28.23 5.16
C SER A 575 0.21 29.64 5.62
N ILE A 576 -0.86 29.73 6.46
CA ILE A 576 -1.25 31.00 7.09
C ILE A 576 -0.15 31.51 8.02
N GLU A 577 0.58 30.63 8.66
CA GLU A 577 1.68 31.01 9.56
C GLU A 577 2.82 31.70 8.78
N ASN A 578 3.16 31.20 7.62
CA ASN A 578 4.15 31.85 6.74
C ASN A 578 3.64 33.19 6.21
N ILE A 579 2.33 33.31 5.93
CA ILE A 579 1.70 34.58 5.52
C ILE A 579 1.77 35.58 6.68
N ARG A 580 1.56 35.13 7.91
CA ARG A 580 1.66 35.96 9.13
C ARG A 580 3.07 36.49 9.38
N GLN A 581 4.10 35.69 9.09
CA GLN A 581 5.51 36.02 9.29
C GLN A 581 6.12 36.79 8.12
N ALA A 582 5.42 36.85 6.99
CA ALA A 582 5.90 37.53 5.80
C ALA A 582 5.88 39.05 5.97
N SER A 583 6.92 39.73 5.49
CA SER A 583 6.99 41.17 5.43
C SER A 583 6.00 41.74 4.39
N GLU A 584 5.62 43.01 4.55
CA GLU A 584 4.75 43.71 3.59
C GLU A 584 5.33 43.66 2.15
N GLN A 585 6.67 43.75 2.02
CA GLN A 585 7.33 43.66 0.71
C GLN A 585 7.22 42.27 0.07
N GLU A 586 7.27 41.20 0.85
CA GLU A 586 7.09 39.83 0.37
C GLU A 586 5.63 39.58 -0.03
N LEU A 587 4.68 40.06 0.74
CA LEU A 587 3.25 39.99 0.42
C LEU A 587 2.91 40.77 -0.86
N ALA A 588 3.56 41.92 -1.09
CA ALA A 588 3.39 42.75 -2.27
C ALA A 588 3.92 42.11 -3.57
N ARG A 589 4.72 41.05 -3.49
CA ARG A 589 5.11 40.25 -4.67
C ARG A 589 3.96 39.38 -5.22
N THR A 590 3.00 39.07 -4.36
CA THR A 590 1.87 38.18 -4.71
C THR A 590 0.54 38.92 -4.77
N LEU A 591 0.44 40.06 -4.08
CA LEU A 591 -0.76 40.88 -3.99
C LEU A 591 -0.50 42.33 -4.44
N PRO A 592 -1.53 43.06 -4.85
CA PRO A 592 -1.47 44.52 -4.99
C PRO A 592 -1.11 45.16 -3.64
N ARG A 593 -0.35 46.28 -3.64
CA ARG A 593 0.17 46.94 -2.45
C ARG A 593 -0.86 47.20 -1.35
N ASN A 594 -2.05 47.68 -1.70
CA ASN A 594 -3.13 47.91 -0.72
C ASN A 594 -3.64 46.63 -0.07
N ALA A 595 -3.71 45.53 -0.79
CA ALA A 595 -4.10 44.22 -0.21
C ALA A 595 -2.97 43.60 0.62
N ALA A 596 -1.72 43.77 0.22
CA ALA A 596 -0.55 43.33 0.98
C ALA A 596 -0.46 44.05 2.33
N GLN A 597 -0.67 45.37 2.33
CA GLN A 597 -0.75 46.17 3.54
C GLN A 597 -1.88 45.69 4.47
N SER A 598 -3.10 45.49 3.93
CA SER A 598 -4.23 44.97 4.75
C SER A 598 -3.94 43.61 5.39
N VAL A 599 -3.25 42.72 4.66
CA VAL A 599 -2.84 41.41 5.21
C VAL A 599 -1.79 41.58 6.30
N TYR A 600 -0.80 42.43 6.08
CA TYR A 600 0.25 42.69 7.06
C TYR A 600 -0.32 43.32 8.34
N GLU A 601 -1.12 44.38 8.23
CA GLU A 601 -1.79 45.04 9.35
C GLU A 601 -2.69 44.08 10.14
N PHE A 602 -3.49 43.25 9.46
CA PHE A 602 -4.38 42.29 10.11
C PHE A 602 -3.65 41.30 11.03
N PHE A 603 -2.46 40.88 10.67
CA PHE A 603 -1.68 39.92 11.46
C PHE A 603 -0.76 40.58 12.49
N HIS A 604 -0.55 41.92 12.43
CA HIS A 604 0.36 42.65 13.32
C HIS A 604 -0.33 43.75 14.12
N GLN A 605 -1.69 43.84 14.09
CA GLN A 605 -2.46 44.82 14.89
C GLN A 605 -2.49 44.54 16.40
N ASP A 606 -2.03 43.40 16.87
CA ASP A 606 -1.99 43.04 18.31
C ASP A 606 -0.55 42.94 18.86
N SER A 607 0.40 43.73 18.37
CA SER A 607 1.78 43.80 18.90
C SER A 607 2.04 45.11 19.61
#